data_7ea32128aeee0f5902d85596dbd8175c
#
_entry.id   7ea32128aeee0f5902d85596dbd8175c
#
_cell.length_a   1.000
_cell.length_b   1.000
_cell.length_c   1.000
_cell.angle_alpha   90.00
_cell.angle_beta   90.00
_cell.angle_gamma   90.00
#
_symmetry.space_group_name_H-M   'P 1'
#
loop_
_entity.id
_entity.type
_entity.pdbx_description
1 polymer ?
#
loop_
_entity_poly.entity_id
_entity_poly.type
_entity_poly.pdbx_seq_one_letter_code
_entity_poly.pdbx_strand_id
1 'polypeptide(L)'
;MNNPADEPERADEQPAGERPSANPETGARPASDVAAGTAAGSVSADADTDDDPDVGFSLDPTPTPPDADPAERATELTRQIARALAAAAPAGWQRLTAVFALTAAAELGQVFYIDEQNHSIGAQPSTELLELVRRQRHESAQLGDGPWWRLLLTLGAGGELDVDYDYGDEPFPQDQLFPPQAYAEDLRVYPRRSLPVWLAAHLAHADRQSRSPGDAAAQARADRARDVRGELADHELPEFPLMWARWSVLSAAFVAVGSQWGPRILPSLGMFEGSRRSGATLYALPGGRAVLSGGVWNAPDLDAAYNGNAALPELYAGAPEWVANPVLNARASTGLLSFCYWWDSGHWYCGESPGAQGIAEAVPGFWTSDTVVDVVLRLITAEPDDRDRRAAAALLSAAEVGVATRDTLVEVFGDGGDFDIDSAFYQLTLAGVALSLPEPMPQEQALARVRAHLADIGADTTGYPPHQLVAERISVGWMVYVPVAPEDIAVGRTIFYLADDGVLEQASSSVAPSAYIAEFEQRFQQRHRSVDY
;
A
#
# COMPACT_ATOMS: atom_id res chain seq x y z
N MET A 1 59.20 39.13 -0.22
CA MET A 1 60.16 38.45 0.62
C MET A 1 59.59 37.14 1.04
N ASN A 2 60.15 36.11 0.44
CA ASN A 2 60.30 34.72 0.85
C ASN A 2 59.09 33.87 1.31
N ASN A 3 58.73 33.00 0.41
CA ASN A 3 58.39 31.58 0.58
C ASN A 3 59.59 30.80 1.20
N PRO A 4 59.55 29.57 1.75
CA PRO A 4 58.98 28.38 1.12
C PRO A 4 58.30 27.36 2.06
N ALA A 5 57.46 26.49 1.50
CA ALA A 5 57.53 25.04 1.27
C ALA A 5 57.95 24.16 2.47
N ASP A 6 57.11 23.17 2.77
CA ASP A 6 57.52 21.75 2.83
C ASP A 6 56.30 20.82 2.96
N GLU A 7 56.07 20.03 1.96
CA GLU A 7 55.68 18.61 2.03
C GLU A 7 56.97 17.82 2.23
N PRO A 8 57.03 16.54 2.65
CA PRO A 8 56.10 15.41 2.48
C PRO A 8 56.07 14.42 3.67
N GLU A 9 55.26 13.40 3.67
CA GLU A 9 55.71 12.00 3.60
C GLU A 9 54.56 10.98 3.76
N ARG A 10 54.68 9.97 2.91
CA ARG A 10 53.89 8.74 2.89
C ARG A 10 54.31 7.77 4.01
N ALA A 11 53.43 6.90 4.41
CA ALA A 11 53.60 5.44 4.54
C ALA A 11 52.33 4.85 5.15
N ASP A 12 51.65 3.99 4.43
CA ASP A 12 51.68 2.52 4.48
C ASP A 12 51.08 1.90 5.75
N GLU A 13 50.03 1.20 5.54
CA GLU A 13 49.77 -0.22 5.82
C GLU A 13 48.34 -0.51 6.20
N GLN A 14 47.66 -1.23 5.32
CA GLN A 14 46.51 -2.05 5.68
C GLN A 14 46.97 -3.26 6.52
N PRO A 15 46.10 -3.80 7.37
CA PRO A 15 45.74 -5.17 7.11
C PRO A 15 44.23 -5.43 7.02
N ALA A 16 43.94 -6.37 6.16
CA ALA A 16 42.66 -6.98 5.91
C ALA A 16 42.04 -7.58 7.19
N GLY A 17 40.78 -7.26 7.44
CA GLY A 17 39.92 -7.90 8.44
C GLY A 17 38.68 -8.44 7.75
N GLU A 18 38.51 -9.73 7.90
CA GLU A 18 37.54 -10.64 7.34
C GLU A 18 36.10 -10.13 7.36
N ARG A 19 35.40 -10.28 6.23
CA ARG A 19 33.93 -10.22 6.14
C ARG A 19 33.36 -11.55 6.62
N PRO A 20 32.39 -11.59 7.52
CA PRO A 20 31.52 -12.75 7.62
C PRO A 20 30.49 -12.70 6.49
N SER A 21 30.54 -13.69 5.62
CA SER A 21 29.51 -13.99 4.65
C SER A 21 28.27 -14.48 5.39
N ALA A 22 27.21 -13.67 5.43
CA ALA A 22 25.88 -14.13 5.76
C ALA A 22 25.16 -14.43 4.45
N ASN A 23 24.93 -15.70 4.23
CA ASN A 23 24.08 -16.26 3.19
C ASN A 23 22.62 -16.04 3.62
N PRO A 24 21.75 -15.37 2.89
CA PRO A 24 20.31 -15.47 3.14
C PRO A 24 19.80 -16.70 2.43
N GLU A 25 19.41 -17.69 3.18
CA GLU A 25 18.54 -18.76 2.71
C GLU A 25 17.23 -18.16 2.19
N THR A 26 17.09 -18.14 0.90
CA THR A 26 15.83 -17.88 0.19
C THR A 26 14.96 -19.11 0.35
N GLY A 27 14.13 -19.13 1.39
CA GLY A 27 13.01 -20.03 1.47
C GLY A 27 11.96 -19.63 0.44
N ALA A 28 11.94 -20.32 -0.71
CA ALA A 28 10.84 -20.27 -1.65
C ALA A 28 9.59 -20.84 -0.97
N ARG A 29 8.60 -19.99 -0.73
CA ARG A 29 7.23 -20.44 -0.41
C ARG A 29 6.55 -20.85 -1.70
N PRO A 30 5.85 -21.98 -1.72
CA PRO A 30 5.04 -22.36 -2.87
C PRO A 30 3.87 -21.38 -3.04
N ALA A 31 3.57 -21.04 -4.29
CA ALA A 31 2.39 -20.29 -4.67
C ALA A 31 1.13 -21.07 -4.21
N SER A 32 0.37 -20.45 -3.32
CA SER A 32 -0.93 -20.99 -2.91
C SER A 32 -2.00 -20.57 -3.92
N ASP A 33 -2.86 -21.51 -4.21
CA ASP A 33 -4.04 -21.44 -5.03
C ASP A 33 -4.79 -20.12 -4.98
N VAL A 34 -4.93 -19.47 -6.15
CA VAL A 34 -5.91 -18.42 -6.36
C VAL A 34 -7.23 -19.09 -6.72
N ALA A 35 -8.07 -19.31 -5.71
CA ALA A 35 -9.47 -19.63 -5.93
C ALA A 35 -10.21 -18.34 -6.32
N ALA A 36 -10.73 -18.30 -7.54
CA ALA A 36 -11.62 -17.25 -8.02
C ALA A 36 -12.93 -17.25 -7.21
N GLY A 37 -13.12 -16.23 -6.38
CA GLY A 37 -14.37 -15.93 -5.71
C GLY A 37 -15.22 -15.01 -6.58
N THR A 38 -16.18 -15.56 -7.30
CA THR A 38 -17.24 -14.86 -8.01
C THR A 38 -18.21 -14.25 -6.99
N ALA A 39 -18.27 -12.92 -6.89
CA ALA A 39 -19.36 -12.23 -6.23
C ALA A 39 -20.53 -12.09 -7.23
N ALA A 40 -21.61 -12.81 -6.97
CA ALA A 40 -22.84 -12.75 -7.74
C ALA A 40 -23.65 -11.51 -7.32
N GLY A 41 -23.83 -10.57 -8.25
CA GLY A 41 -24.90 -9.57 -8.19
C GLY A 41 -26.10 -10.09 -8.96
N SER A 42 -27.20 -10.34 -8.28
CA SER A 42 -28.46 -10.76 -8.85
C SER A 42 -29.17 -9.61 -9.56
N VAL A 43 -29.36 -9.74 -10.87
CA VAL A 43 -30.42 -9.04 -11.60
C VAL A 43 -31.18 -10.10 -12.37
N SER A 44 -32.46 -10.22 -12.03
CA SER A 44 -33.40 -11.08 -12.75
C SER A 44 -33.74 -10.50 -14.11
N ALA A 45 -33.60 -11.28 -15.15
CA ALA A 45 -34.40 -11.16 -16.38
C ALA A 45 -34.29 -12.44 -17.18
N ASP A 46 -35.43 -12.98 -17.47
CA ASP A 46 -35.91 -13.85 -18.53
C ASP A 46 -34.96 -14.84 -19.23
N ALA A 47 -35.50 -16.05 -19.26
CA ALA A 47 -35.00 -17.19 -19.96
C ALA A 47 -34.86 -16.92 -21.47
N ASP A 48 -33.64 -17.09 -21.97
CA ASP A 48 -33.41 -17.63 -23.29
C ASP A 48 -32.28 -18.68 -23.19
N THR A 49 -32.61 -19.89 -23.56
CA THR A 49 -31.71 -21.04 -23.69
C THR A 49 -30.73 -20.74 -24.81
N ASP A 50 -29.52 -20.30 -24.49
CA ASP A 50 -28.37 -20.43 -25.36
C ASP A 50 -27.50 -21.58 -24.85
N ASP A 51 -27.47 -22.62 -25.65
CA ASP A 51 -26.56 -23.75 -25.63
C ASP A 51 -25.13 -23.19 -25.74
N ASP A 52 -24.45 -23.02 -24.59
CA ASP A 52 -23.02 -22.79 -24.57
C ASP A 52 -22.34 -24.10 -24.94
N PRO A 53 -21.68 -24.22 -26.12
CA PRO A 53 -21.04 -25.46 -26.51
C PRO A 53 -19.85 -25.69 -25.58
N ASP A 54 -19.98 -26.65 -24.69
CA ASP A 54 -18.89 -27.28 -23.95
C ASP A 54 -17.86 -27.78 -24.99
N VAL A 55 -16.88 -26.92 -25.35
CA VAL A 55 -15.86 -27.21 -26.35
C VAL A 55 -14.81 -28.10 -25.71
N GLY A 56 -15.16 -29.37 -25.53
CA GLY A 56 -14.20 -30.40 -25.19
C GLY A 56 -13.16 -30.52 -26.32
N PHE A 57 -11.95 -30.07 -26.06
CA PHE A 57 -10.85 -30.19 -27.00
C PHE A 57 -10.37 -31.64 -27.06
N SER A 58 -10.58 -32.31 -28.21
CA SER A 58 -9.94 -33.59 -28.50
C SER A 58 -8.52 -33.37 -29.03
N LEU A 59 -7.54 -34.07 -28.47
CA LEU A 59 -6.15 -34.06 -28.92
C LEU A 59 -5.91 -34.96 -30.16
N ASP A 60 -6.94 -35.54 -30.78
CA ASP A 60 -6.81 -36.36 -31.98
C ASP A 60 -6.30 -35.54 -33.18
N PRO A 61 -5.31 -36.03 -33.92
CA PRO A 61 -4.73 -35.35 -35.07
C PRO A 61 -5.73 -35.27 -36.23
N THR A 62 -6.40 -34.14 -36.41
CA THR A 62 -7.16 -33.87 -37.62
C THR A 62 -6.28 -33.08 -38.59
N PRO A 63 -6.01 -33.52 -39.81
CA PRO A 63 -5.21 -32.75 -40.76
C PRO A 63 -5.97 -31.50 -41.18
N THR A 64 -5.41 -30.33 -40.88
CA THR A 64 -5.99 -29.04 -41.28
C THR A 64 -5.83 -28.84 -42.78
N PRO A 65 -6.90 -28.54 -43.54
CA PRO A 65 -6.81 -28.25 -44.97
C PRO A 65 -5.92 -27.04 -45.24
N PRO A 66 -5.21 -26.96 -46.38
CA PRO A 66 -4.36 -25.81 -46.74
C PRO A 66 -5.11 -24.49 -46.88
N ASP A 67 -6.44 -24.54 -47.08
CA ASP A 67 -7.34 -23.37 -47.18
C ASP A 67 -8.08 -23.06 -45.87
N ALA A 68 -7.66 -23.60 -44.72
CA ALA A 68 -8.28 -23.34 -43.43
C ALA A 68 -8.16 -21.89 -43.02
N ASP A 69 -9.13 -21.37 -42.26
CA ASP A 69 -9.11 -20.04 -41.64
C ASP A 69 -7.87 -19.86 -40.74
N PRO A 70 -7.25 -18.68 -40.68
CA PRO A 70 -6.16 -18.37 -39.74
C PRO A 70 -6.46 -18.78 -38.30
N ALA A 71 -7.70 -18.63 -37.82
CA ALA A 71 -8.11 -19.05 -36.49
C ALA A 71 -8.01 -20.55 -36.28
N GLU A 72 -8.45 -21.34 -37.26
CA GLU A 72 -8.33 -22.80 -37.24
C GLU A 72 -6.88 -23.26 -37.26
N ARG A 73 -6.03 -22.61 -38.09
CA ARG A 73 -4.58 -22.90 -38.13
C ARG A 73 -3.89 -22.57 -36.82
N ALA A 74 -4.20 -21.40 -36.22
CA ALA A 74 -3.66 -21.00 -34.92
C ALA A 74 -4.07 -22.00 -33.83
N THR A 75 -5.34 -22.42 -33.80
CA THR A 75 -5.87 -23.40 -32.85
C THR A 75 -5.19 -24.76 -33.01
N GLU A 76 -5.01 -25.25 -34.24
CA GLU A 76 -4.34 -26.54 -34.48
C GLU A 76 -2.85 -26.49 -34.09
N LEU A 77 -2.16 -25.37 -34.33
CA LEU A 77 -0.78 -25.17 -33.84
C LEU A 77 -0.72 -25.21 -32.31
N THR A 78 -1.69 -24.61 -31.61
CA THR A 78 -1.77 -24.67 -30.16
C THR A 78 -1.95 -26.10 -29.66
N ARG A 79 -2.78 -26.92 -30.34
CA ARG A 79 -2.90 -28.35 -30.02
C ARG A 79 -1.58 -29.11 -30.30
N GLN A 80 -0.84 -28.77 -31.35
CA GLN A 80 0.47 -29.37 -31.64
C GLN A 80 1.49 -29.02 -30.56
N ILE A 81 1.50 -27.76 -30.06
CA ILE A 81 2.32 -27.33 -28.94
C ILE A 81 1.98 -28.17 -27.70
N ALA A 82 0.70 -28.30 -27.34
CA ALA A 82 0.25 -29.09 -26.19
C ALA A 82 0.67 -30.57 -26.30
N ARG A 83 0.52 -31.18 -27.49
CA ARG A 83 0.98 -32.58 -27.74
C ARG A 83 2.50 -32.71 -27.59
N ALA A 84 3.28 -31.75 -28.12
CA ALA A 84 4.73 -31.76 -28.00
C ALA A 84 5.18 -31.63 -26.54
N LEU A 85 4.52 -30.79 -25.78
CA LEU A 85 4.75 -30.64 -24.33
C LEU A 85 4.42 -31.91 -23.57
N ALA A 86 3.26 -32.56 -23.86
CA ALA A 86 2.87 -33.83 -23.25
C ALA A 86 3.83 -34.97 -23.60
N ALA A 87 4.31 -35.03 -24.85
CA ALA A 87 5.27 -36.05 -25.27
C ALA A 87 6.66 -35.90 -24.62
N ALA A 88 7.05 -34.69 -24.22
CA ALA A 88 8.29 -34.40 -23.53
C ALA A 88 8.19 -34.56 -22.00
N ALA A 89 6.98 -34.83 -21.48
CA ALA A 89 6.74 -34.88 -20.04
C ALA A 89 7.43 -36.08 -19.37
N PRO A 90 7.96 -35.90 -18.15
CA PRO A 90 8.50 -36.99 -17.35
C PRO A 90 7.39 -37.96 -16.93
N ALA A 91 7.75 -39.24 -16.68
CA ALA A 91 6.78 -40.22 -16.23
C ALA A 91 6.12 -39.79 -14.90
N GLY A 92 4.79 -39.93 -14.79
CA GLY A 92 4.03 -39.63 -13.57
C GLY A 92 3.61 -38.16 -13.42
N TRP A 93 3.78 -37.34 -14.44
CA TRP A 93 3.23 -35.99 -14.41
C TRP A 93 1.69 -36.00 -14.38
N GLN A 94 1.10 -35.05 -13.68
CA GLN A 94 -0.35 -34.87 -13.55
C GLN A 94 -0.82 -33.54 -14.18
N ARG A 95 -0.02 -32.51 -14.09
CA ARG A 95 -0.29 -31.19 -14.67
C ARG A 95 1.00 -30.58 -15.21
N LEU A 96 0.92 -29.93 -16.34
CA LEU A 96 1.99 -29.06 -16.83
C LEU A 96 1.46 -27.63 -16.96
N THR A 97 2.35 -26.67 -16.72
CA THR A 97 2.16 -25.27 -17.05
C THR A 97 3.30 -24.82 -17.95
N ALA A 98 2.98 -24.10 -19.01
CA ALA A 98 3.98 -23.52 -19.88
C ALA A 98 3.66 -22.06 -20.17
N VAL A 99 4.68 -21.21 -20.13
CA VAL A 99 4.61 -19.81 -20.49
C VAL A 99 5.63 -19.54 -21.59
N PHE A 100 5.15 -18.99 -22.68
CA PHE A 100 6.00 -18.52 -23.79
C PHE A 100 5.80 -17.01 -23.94
N ALA A 101 6.84 -16.24 -23.72
CA ALA A 101 6.85 -14.82 -24.02
C ALA A 101 7.69 -14.59 -25.28
N LEU A 102 7.12 -13.93 -26.29
CA LEU A 102 7.77 -13.73 -27.58
C LEU A 102 7.58 -12.32 -28.13
N THR A 103 8.65 -11.83 -28.72
CA THR A 103 8.67 -10.70 -29.66
C THR A 103 9.37 -11.13 -30.95
N ALA A 104 9.46 -10.27 -31.95
CA ALA A 104 10.26 -10.53 -33.14
C ALA A 104 11.77 -10.64 -32.85
N ALA A 105 12.24 -10.08 -31.72
CA ALA A 105 13.66 -9.98 -31.37
C ALA A 105 14.07 -10.81 -30.14
N ALA A 106 13.12 -11.25 -29.32
CA ALA A 106 13.41 -11.97 -28.09
C ALA A 106 12.36 -13.05 -27.82
N GLU A 107 12.77 -14.12 -27.17
CA GLU A 107 11.90 -15.20 -26.77
C GLU A 107 12.29 -15.79 -25.41
N LEU A 108 11.30 -16.23 -24.66
CA LEU A 108 11.41 -16.94 -23.40
C LEU A 108 10.41 -18.09 -23.39
N GLY A 109 10.83 -19.26 -22.97
CA GLY A 109 9.95 -20.40 -22.71
C GLY A 109 10.24 -20.96 -21.34
N GLN A 110 9.21 -21.09 -20.52
CA GLN A 110 9.24 -21.70 -19.20
C GLN A 110 8.24 -22.85 -19.18
N VAL A 111 8.67 -24.06 -18.84
CA VAL A 111 7.82 -25.24 -18.78
C VAL A 111 8.01 -25.92 -17.44
N PHE A 112 6.92 -26.22 -16.75
CA PHE A 112 6.93 -26.87 -15.46
C PHE A 112 5.97 -28.08 -15.50
N TYR A 113 6.46 -29.23 -15.08
CA TYR A 113 5.68 -30.44 -14.88
C TYR A 113 5.48 -30.67 -13.40
N ILE A 114 4.27 -30.98 -12.98
CA ILE A 114 3.86 -31.18 -11.60
C ILE A 114 3.41 -32.63 -11.45
N ASP A 115 3.98 -33.37 -10.51
CA ASP A 115 3.66 -34.74 -10.19
C ASP A 115 2.48 -34.88 -9.20
N GLU A 116 2.10 -36.12 -8.84
CA GLU A 116 1.04 -36.42 -7.86
C GLU A 116 1.35 -35.88 -6.46
N GLN A 117 2.62 -35.69 -6.13
CA GLN A 117 3.08 -35.18 -4.85
C GLN A 117 3.21 -33.64 -4.85
N ASN A 118 2.77 -32.99 -5.93
CA ASN A 118 2.88 -31.55 -6.15
C ASN A 118 4.34 -31.02 -6.24
N HIS A 119 5.29 -31.90 -6.62
CA HIS A 119 6.64 -31.48 -6.94
C HIS A 119 6.70 -30.91 -8.36
N SER A 120 7.35 -29.75 -8.50
CA SER A 120 7.51 -29.06 -9.79
C SER A 120 8.88 -29.35 -10.39
N ILE A 121 8.91 -29.80 -11.64
CA ILE A 121 10.12 -30.06 -12.43
C ILE A 121 10.14 -29.09 -13.60
N GLY A 122 11.11 -28.16 -13.61
CA GLY A 122 11.34 -27.24 -14.72
C GLY A 122 12.02 -27.94 -15.88
N ALA A 123 11.56 -27.67 -17.12
CA ALA A 123 12.15 -28.17 -18.34
C ALA A 123 12.41 -27.03 -19.34
N GLN A 124 13.45 -27.19 -20.16
CA GLN A 124 13.71 -26.26 -21.26
C GLN A 124 12.93 -26.75 -22.52
N PRO A 125 12.21 -25.82 -23.19
CA PRO A 125 11.52 -26.19 -24.44
C PRO A 125 12.54 -26.53 -25.54
N SER A 126 12.22 -27.53 -26.37
CA SER A 126 13.05 -27.87 -27.51
C SER A 126 12.96 -26.80 -28.61
N THR A 127 13.95 -26.80 -29.52
CA THR A 127 13.96 -25.89 -30.68
C THR A 127 12.71 -26.10 -31.57
N GLU A 128 12.30 -27.35 -31.77
CA GLU A 128 11.13 -27.70 -32.57
C GLU A 128 9.85 -27.19 -31.93
N LEU A 129 9.75 -27.25 -30.59
CA LEU A 129 8.62 -26.68 -29.85
C LEU A 129 8.58 -25.15 -30.00
N LEU A 130 9.69 -24.47 -29.86
CA LEU A 130 9.78 -23.02 -30.05
C LEU A 130 9.42 -22.62 -31.50
N GLU A 131 9.77 -23.41 -32.49
CA GLU A 131 9.32 -23.19 -33.89
C GLU A 131 7.81 -23.29 -34.06
N LEU A 132 7.15 -24.25 -33.39
CA LEU A 132 5.69 -24.32 -33.35
C LEU A 132 5.07 -23.10 -32.70
N VAL A 133 5.64 -22.63 -31.59
CA VAL A 133 5.18 -21.44 -30.88
C VAL A 133 5.33 -20.19 -31.76
N ARG A 134 6.47 -19.99 -32.43
CA ARG A 134 6.66 -18.87 -33.37
C ARG A 134 5.66 -18.91 -34.53
N ARG A 135 5.38 -20.10 -35.10
CA ARG A 135 4.37 -20.26 -36.16
C ARG A 135 2.98 -19.93 -35.65
N GLN A 136 2.62 -20.41 -34.47
CA GLN A 136 1.32 -20.12 -33.87
C GLN A 136 1.15 -18.59 -33.65
N ARG A 137 2.19 -17.91 -33.12
CA ARG A 137 2.19 -16.48 -32.96
C ARG A 137 2.04 -15.72 -34.30
N HIS A 138 2.68 -16.19 -35.33
CA HIS A 138 2.56 -15.60 -36.68
C HIS A 138 1.14 -15.72 -37.25
N GLU A 139 0.50 -16.90 -37.10
CA GLU A 139 -0.90 -17.08 -37.50
C GLU A 139 -1.83 -16.21 -36.65
N SER A 140 -1.61 -16.11 -35.35
CA SER A 140 -2.42 -15.25 -34.46
C SER A 140 -2.36 -13.78 -34.83
N ALA A 141 -1.27 -13.31 -35.43
CA ALA A 141 -1.14 -11.93 -35.92
C ALA A 141 -2.17 -11.54 -37.01
N GLN A 142 -2.80 -12.53 -37.66
CA GLN A 142 -3.81 -12.30 -38.69
C GLN A 142 -5.23 -12.16 -38.12
N LEU A 143 -5.41 -12.39 -36.78
CA LEU A 143 -6.72 -12.47 -36.15
C LEU A 143 -7.18 -11.16 -35.51
N GLY A 144 -6.27 -10.20 -35.30
CA GLY A 144 -6.61 -8.97 -34.58
C GLY A 144 -5.57 -7.86 -34.76
N ASP A 145 -5.41 -7.04 -33.74
CA ASP A 145 -4.48 -5.92 -33.72
C ASP A 145 -3.05 -6.34 -33.29
N GLY A 146 -2.52 -7.35 -33.98
CA GLY A 146 -1.21 -7.95 -33.75
C GLY A 146 -1.25 -9.24 -32.92
N PRO A 147 -0.12 -9.97 -32.84
CA PRO A 147 -0.03 -11.24 -32.14
C PRO A 147 0.00 -11.02 -30.61
N TRP A 148 -0.30 -12.08 -29.84
CA TRP A 148 -0.11 -12.06 -28.39
C TRP A 148 1.37 -11.82 -28.02
N TRP A 149 1.59 -11.31 -26.81
CA TRP A 149 2.91 -11.14 -26.22
C TRP A 149 3.34 -12.36 -25.40
N ARG A 150 2.34 -12.99 -24.71
CA ARG A 150 2.55 -14.21 -23.96
C ARG A 150 1.48 -15.23 -24.31
N LEU A 151 1.87 -16.51 -24.33
CA LEU A 151 1.00 -17.67 -24.46
C LEU A 151 1.15 -18.49 -23.19
N LEU A 152 0.07 -18.65 -22.45
CA LEU A 152 0.01 -19.44 -21.23
C LEU A 152 -0.78 -20.73 -21.54
N LEU A 153 -0.24 -21.87 -21.14
CA LEU A 153 -0.83 -23.18 -21.36
C LEU A 153 -0.86 -23.95 -20.05
N THR A 154 -2.02 -24.49 -19.71
CA THR A 154 -2.16 -25.49 -18.65
C THR A 154 -2.76 -26.75 -19.24
N LEU A 155 -2.08 -27.88 -19.05
CA LEU A 155 -2.54 -29.19 -19.56
C LEU A 155 -2.56 -30.20 -18.41
N GLY A 156 -3.71 -30.84 -18.20
CA GLY A 156 -3.87 -31.97 -17.31
C GLY A 156 -3.48 -33.30 -17.99
N ALA A 157 -3.02 -34.28 -17.21
CA ALA A 157 -2.73 -35.64 -17.73
C ALA A 157 -3.97 -36.31 -18.30
N GLY A 158 -5.18 -35.88 -17.91
CA GLY A 158 -6.47 -36.30 -18.49
C GLY A 158 -6.77 -35.72 -19.88
N GLY A 159 -5.94 -34.77 -20.36
CA GLY A 159 -6.13 -34.11 -21.67
C GLY A 159 -6.88 -32.78 -21.62
N GLU A 160 -7.23 -32.29 -20.45
CA GLU A 160 -7.85 -30.95 -20.24
C GLU A 160 -6.81 -29.89 -20.61
N LEU A 161 -7.09 -29.06 -21.60
CA LEU A 161 -6.21 -28.00 -22.08
C LEU A 161 -6.87 -26.63 -21.84
N ASP A 162 -6.23 -25.82 -21.06
CA ASP A 162 -6.54 -24.40 -20.88
C ASP A 162 -5.46 -23.55 -21.55
N VAL A 163 -5.88 -22.49 -22.28
CA VAL A 163 -4.99 -21.65 -23.08
C VAL A 163 -5.39 -20.20 -22.92
N ASP A 164 -4.45 -19.37 -22.49
CA ASP A 164 -4.62 -17.93 -22.41
C ASP A 164 -3.62 -17.22 -23.33
N TYR A 165 -4.14 -16.28 -24.11
CA TYR A 165 -3.38 -15.42 -25.03
C TYR A 165 -3.32 -14.01 -24.45
N ASP A 166 -2.20 -13.65 -23.87
CA ASP A 166 -2.02 -12.38 -23.21
C ASP A 166 -1.51 -11.29 -24.17
N TYR A 167 -2.33 -10.29 -24.38
CA TYR A 167 -2.07 -9.12 -25.24
C TYR A 167 -1.57 -7.91 -24.46
N GLY A 168 -1.24 -8.08 -23.17
CA GLY A 168 -0.69 -7.05 -22.32
C GLY A 168 -1.74 -6.16 -21.65
N ASP A 169 -2.94 -6.68 -21.41
CA ASP A 169 -3.97 -5.97 -20.65
C ASP A 169 -3.48 -5.63 -19.23
N GLU A 170 -2.58 -6.46 -18.71
CA GLU A 170 -1.87 -6.26 -17.46
C GLU A 170 -0.35 -6.27 -17.64
N PRO A 171 0.43 -5.60 -16.74
CA PRO A 171 1.89 -5.65 -16.80
C PRO A 171 2.41 -7.07 -16.66
N PHE A 172 3.33 -7.44 -17.53
CA PHE A 172 3.96 -8.75 -17.46
C PHE A 172 4.81 -8.90 -16.19
N PRO A 173 4.91 -10.14 -15.65
CA PRO A 173 5.88 -10.44 -14.60
C PRO A 173 7.30 -10.00 -15.01
N GLN A 174 8.09 -9.55 -14.05
CA GLN A 174 9.39 -8.93 -14.34
C GLN A 174 10.38 -9.88 -14.99
N ASP A 175 10.30 -11.18 -14.69
CA ASP A 175 11.10 -12.24 -15.31
C ASP A 175 10.65 -12.60 -16.73
N GLN A 176 9.49 -12.10 -17.19
CA GLN A 176 8.92 -12.30 -18.52
C GLN A 176 8.80 -10.99 -19.31
N LEU A 177 9.19 -9.87 -18.73
CA LEU A 177 9.20 -8.55 -19.37
C LEU A 177 10.51 -8.34 -20.12
N PHE A 178 10.43 -8.19 -21.44
CA PHE A 178 11.60 -7.89 -22.25
C PHE A 178 12.01 -6.40 -22.18
N PRO A 179 13.25 -6.10 -22.55
CA PRO A 179 13.68 -4.70 -22.71
C PRO A 179 12.82 -3.97 -23.76
N PRO A 180 12.65 -2.64 -23.63
CA PRO A 180 11.83 -1.82 -24.56
C PRO A 180 12.17 -2.03 -26.04
N GLN A 181 13.45 -2.27 -26.37
CA GLN A 181 13.93 -2.48 -27.72
C GLN A 181 13.32 -3.71 -28.39
N ALA A 182 13.08 -4.79 -27.62
CA ALA A 182 12.49 -6.01 -28.16
C ALA A 182 11.05 -5.80 -28.60
N TYR A 183 10.27 -5.04 -27.82
CA TYR A 183 8.90 -4.65 -28.19
C TYR A 183 8.89 -3.66 -29.36
N ALA A 184 9.85 -2.72 -29.39
CA ALA A 184 9.95 -1.77 -30.50
C ALA A 184 10.25 -2.47 -31.85
N GLU A 185 11.11 -3.50 -31.86
CA GLU A 185 11.35 -4.33 -33.06
C GLU A 185 10.10 -5.13 -33.45
N ASP A 186 9.36 -5.65 -32.46
CA ASP A 186 8.13 -6.38 -32.73
C ASP A 186 7.06 -5.50 -33.38
N LEU A 187 6.91 -4.26 -32.92
CA LEU A 187 5.98 -3.28 -33.48
C LEU A 187 6.33 -2.86 -34.92
N ARG A 188 7.58 -3.00 -35.33
CA ARG A 188 7.97 -2.79 -36.76
C ARG A 188 7.49 -3.93 -37.64
N VAL A 189 7.45 -5.16 -37.11
CA VAL A 189 6.97 -6.35 -37.83
C VAL A 189 5.45 -6.45 -37.76
N TYR A 190 4.89 -6.16 -36.59
CA TYR A 190 3.45 -6.26 -36.29
C TYR A 190 2.94 -4.91 -35.73
N PRO A 191 2.67 -3.92 -36.60
CA PRO A 191 2.15 -2.62 -36.16
C PRO A 191 0.80 -2.76 -35.47
N ARG A 192 0.60 -2.01 -34.36
CA ARG A 192 -0.64 -1.95 -33.60
C ARG A 192 -1.21 -0.53 -33.62
N ARG A 193 -2.51 -0.41 -33.46
CA ARG A 193 -3.19 0.91 -33.42
C ARG A 193 -2.88 1.66 -32.14
N SER A 194 -2.88 0.93 -31.01
CA SER A 194 -2.53 1.45 -29.70
C SER A 194 -1.93 0.33 -28.85
N LEU A 195 -1.17 0.73 -27.83
CA LEU A 195 -0.65 -0.18 -26.81
C LEU A 195 -1.38 0.07 -25.49
N PRO A 196 -1.48 -0.93 -24.60
CA PRO A 196 -1.80 -0.65 -23.22
C PRO A 196 -0.87 0.43 -22.65
N VAL A 197 -1.40 1.39 -21.89
CA VAL A 197 -0.66 2.59 -21.46
C VAL A 197 0.64 2.22 -20.74
N TRP A 198 0.63 1.18 -19.90
CA TRP A 198 1.81 0.72 -19.20
C TRP A 198 2.93 0.24 -20.15
N LEU A 199 2.56 -0.45 -21.25
CA LEU A 199 3.54 -0.93 -22.22
C LEU A 199 4.05 0.22 -23.10
N ALA A 200 3.16 1.13 -23.50
CA ALA A 200 3.53 2.34 -24.21
C ALA A 200 4.48 3.21 -23.37
N ALA A 201 4.22 3.34 -22.07
CA ALA A 201 5.13 3.99 -21.12
C ALA A 201 6.47 3.23 -21.04
N HIS A 202 6.46 1.90 -20.89
CA HIS A 202 7.68 1.09 -20.85
C HIS A 202 8.59 1.33 -22.07
N LEU A 203 8.01 1.54 -23.25
CA LEU A 203 8.76 1.82 -24.47
C LEU A 203 9.24 3.27 -24.57
N ALA A 204 8.47 4.23 -24.07
CA ALA A 204 8.63 5.64 -24.44
C ALA A 204 8.84 6.61 -23.27
N HIS A 205 8.78 6.16 -21.99
CA HIS A 205 8.88 7.10 -20.86
C HIS A 205 10.27 7.76 -20.77
N ALA A 206 11.36 7.06 -21.05
CA ALA A 206 12.74 7.57 -21.10
C ALA A 206 13.08 8.53 -19.94
N ASP A 207 12.64 8.20 -18.72
CA ASP A 207 12.79 8.98 -17.49
C ASP A 207 12.21 10.41 -17.55
N ARG A 208 11.33 10.69 -18.52
CA ARG A 208 10.76 12.04 -18.72
C ARG A 208 9.96 12.58 -17.53
N GLN A 209 9.41 11.72 -16.70
CA GLN A 209 8.67 12.11 -15.48
C GLN A 209 9.56 12.22 -14.25
N SER A 210 10.73 11.56 -14.24
CA SER A 210 11.69 11.65 -13.15
C SER A 210 12.46 12.96 -13.19
N ARG A 211 12.84 13.48 -12.03
CA ARG A 211 13.68 14.67 -11.90
C ARG A 211 14.84 14.37 -10.96
N SER A 212 16.07 14.61 -11.41
CA SER A 212 17.17 14.67 -10.47
C SER A 212 17.02 15.89 -9.53
N PRO A 213 17.61 15.90 -8.34
CA PRO A 213 17.55 17.07 -7.46
C PRO A 213 18.04 18.36 -8.14
N GLY A 214 19.02 18.26 -9.04
CA GLY A 214 19.52 19.38 -9.83
C GLY A 214 18.49 19.91 -10.83
N ASP A 215 17.82 19.02 -11.54
CA ASP A 215 16.78 19.36 -12.51
C ASP A 215 15.54 19.96 -11.82
N ALA A 216 15.11 19.37 -10.69
CA ALA A 216 14.02 19.89 -9.88
C ALA A 216 14.31 21.32 -9.40
N ALA A 217 15.51 21.56 -8.88
CA ALA A 217 15.92 22.91 -8.47
C ALA A 217 16.06 23.88 -9.65
N ALA A 218 16.49 23.44 -10.81
CA ALA A 218 16.56 24.26 -12.02
C ALA A 218 15.15 24.62 -12.53
N GLN A 219 14.24 23.65 -12.56
CA GLN A 219 12.85 23.88 -12.93
C GLN A 219 12.17 24.87 -11.97
N ALA A 220 12.28 24.65 -10.65
CA ALA A 220 11.68 25.54 -9.66
C ALA A 220 12.20 26.99 -9.75
N ARG A 221 13.48 27.19 -10.12
CA ARG A 221 14.02 28.53 -10.40
C ARG A 221 13.46 29.14 -11.69
N ALA A 222 13.37 28.33 -12.75
CA ALA A 222 12.84 28.78 -14.02
C ALA A 222 11.35 29.14 -13.92
N ASP A 223 10.57 28.37 -13.18
CA ASP A 223 9.15 28.63 -12.93
C ASP A 223 8.95 29.94 -12.16
N ARG A 224 9.73 30.12 -11.09
CA ARG A 224 9.72 31.40 -10.34
C ARG A 224 10.09 32.60 -11.21
N ALA A 225 11.07 32.46 -12.11
CA ALA A 225 11.47 33.53 -13.00
C ALA A 225 10.40 33.87 -14.05
N ARG A 226 9.53 32.93 -14.38
CA ARG A 226 8.40 33.08 -15.31
C ARG A 226 7.07 33.38 -14.62
N ASP A 227 7.07 33.50 -13.28
CA ASP A 227 5.88 33.62 -12.41
C ASP A 227 4.89 32.44 -12.57
N VAL A 228 5.40 31.24 -12.92
CA VAL A 228 4.64 30.00 -12.91
C VAL A 228 4.51 29.53 -11.47
N ARG A 229 3.29 29.34 -11.02
CA ARG A 229 2.97 28.90 -9.64
C ARG A 229 2.08 27.66 -9.71
N GLY A 230 2.16 26.83 -8.66
CA GLY A 230 1.18 25.76 -8.49
C GLY A 230 -0.23 26.31 -8.35
N GLU A 231 -1.18 25.61 -8.94
CA GLU A 231 -2.60 25.93 -8.82
C GLU A 231 -3.10 25.50 -7.45
N LEU A 232 -3.97 26.31 -6.82
CA LEU A 232 -4.57 26.00 -5.52
C LEU A 232 -5.64 24.93 -5.69
N ALA A 233 -5.50 23.83 -4.96
CA ALA A 233 -6.34 22.64 -5.06
C ALA A 233 -7.15 22.32 -3.79
N ASP A 234 -7.35 23.28 -2.88
CA ASP A 234 -8.08 23.09 -1.61
C ASP A 234 -9.55 22.68 -1.81
N HIS A 235 -10.13 23.00 -2.95
CA HIS A 235 -11.49 22.61 -3.30
C HIS A 235 -11.58 21.17 -3.84
N GLU A 236 -10.43 20.57 -4.18
CA GLU A 236 -10.36 19.21 -4.71
C GLU A 236 -10.07 18.17 -3.62
N LEU A 237 -9.34 18.55 -2.56
CA LEU A 237 -8.83 17.63 -1.55
C LEU A 237 -9.18 18.11 -0.13
N PRO A 238 -9.45 17.20 0.82
CA PRO A 238 -9.52 17.54 2.24
C PRO A 238 -8.18 18.09 2.73
N GLU A 239 -8.18 18.92 3.76
CA GLU A 239 -6.93 19.36 4.43
C GLU A 239 -6.07 18.15 4.80
N PHE A 240 -4.74 18.27 4.65
CA PHE A 240 -3.82 17.14 4.86
C PHE A 240 -3.99 16.43 6.21
N PRO A 241 -4.14 17.11 7.37
CA PRO A 241 -4.33 16.41 8.64
C PRO A 241 -5.58 15.53 8.68
N LEU A 242 -6.69 15.99 8.11
CA LEU A 242 -7.92 15.21 7.99
C LEU A 242 -7.75 14.05 7.00
N MET A 243 -7.12 14.29 5.85
CA MET A 243 -6.82 13.25 4.87
C MET A 243 -5.97 12.14 5.49
N TRP A 244 -4.93 12.50 6.24
CA TRP A 244 -4.03 11.57 6.90
C TRP A 244 -4.75 10.69 7.94
N ALA A 245 -5.57 11.30 8.79
CA ALA A 245 -6.36 10.58 9.78
C ALA A 245 -7.38 9.63 9.11
N ARG A 246 -8.07 10.07 8.08
CA ARG A 246 -9.03 9.26 7.29
C ARG A 246 -8.34 8.10 6.59
N TRP A 247 -7.19 8.35 5.97
CA TRP A 247 -6.36 7.29 5.38
C TRP A 247 -5.96 6.25 6.41
N SER A 248 -5.61 6.68 7.61
CA SER A 248 -5.18 5.81 8.71
C SER A 248 -6.32 4.92 9.21
N VAL A 249 -7.54 5.46 9.35
CA VAL A 249 -8.73 4.68 9.73
C VAL A 249 -9.08 3.65 8.66
N LEU A 250 -9.03 4.03 7.39
CA LEU A 250 -9.23 3.09 6.28
C LEU A 250 -8.16 2.00 6.30
N SER A 251 -6.88 2.35 6.54
CA SER A 251 -5.79 1.38 6.64
C SER A 251 -6.03 0.38 7.78
N ALA A 252 -6.43 0.87 8.95
CA ALA A 252 -6.78 0.04 10.09
C ALA A 252 -7.94 -0.91 9.76
N ALA A 253 -8.98 -0.42 9.09
CA ALA A 253 -10.14 -1.23 8.72
C ALA A 253 -9.78 -2.35 7.73
N PHE A 254 -9.03 -2.04 6.67
CA PHE A 254 -8.59 -3.05 5.70
C PHE A 254 -7.63 -4.08 6.30
N VAL A 255 -6.81 -3.69 7.29
CA VAL A 255 -5.95 -4.62 8.02
C VAL A 255 -6.76 -5.48 8.97
N ALA A 256 -7.73 -4.91 9.70
CA ALA A 256 -8.59 -5.66 10.61
C ALA A 256 -9.29 -6.83 9.93
N VAL A 257 -9.77 -6.65 8.70
CA VAL A 257 -10.46 -7.70 7.92
C VAL A 257 -9.49 -8.62 7.15
N GLY A 258 -8.19 -8.50 7.34
CA GLY A 258 -7.18 -9.31 6.65
C GLY A 258 -7.11 -9.11 5.13
N SER A 259 -7.58 -7.98 4.60
CA SER A 259 -7.54 -7.70 3.17
C SER A 259 -6.11 -7.59 2.66
N GLN A 260 -5.83 -8.20 1.51
CA GLN A 260 -4.55 -8.03 0.81
C GLN A 260 -4.48 -6.68 0.05
N TRP A 261 -5.63 -6.10 -0.26
CA TRP A 261 -5.79 -4.83 -0.96
C TRP A 261 -6.15 -3.70 0.01
N GLY A 262 -6.09 -2.48 -0.49
CA GLY A 262 -6.48 -1.28 0.25
C GLY A 262 -5.30 -0.51 0.82
N PRO A 263 -5.58 0.57 1.57
CA PRO A 263 -4.54 1.43 2.10
C PRO A 263 -3.72 0.76 3.20
N ARG A 264 -2.48 1.21 3.36
CA ARG A 264 -1.55 0.84 4.45
C ARG A 264 -0.82 2.08 4.92
N ILE A 265 -0.49 2.09 6.22
CA ILE A 265 0.39 3.11 6.81
C ILE A 265 1.75 2.47 7.13
N LEU A 266 2.79 3.15 6.69
CA LEU A 266 4.18 2.98 7.09
C LEU A 266 4.64 4.27 7.77
N PRO A 267 5.80 4.30 8.46
CA PRO A 267 6.28 5.55 9.04
C PRO A 267 6.34 6.69 8.01
N SER A 268 5.57 7.76 8.24
CA SER A 268 5.46 8.93 7.35
C SER A 268 4.95 8.66 5.92
N LEU A 269 4.34 7.50 5.66
CA LEU A 269 3.91 7.10 4.32
C LEU A 269 2.57 6.36 4.38
N GLY A 270 1.54 6.92 3.74
CA GLY A 270 0.34 6.20 3.35
C GLY A 270 0.51 5.61 1.96
N MET A 271 0.22 4.33 1.79
CA MET A 271 0.20 3.64 0.50
C MET A 271 -1.20 3.14 0.20
N PHE A 272 -1.60 3.24 -1.05
CA PHE A 272 -2.82 2.62 -1.57
C PHE A 272 -2.55 1.98 -2.92
N GLU A 273 -2.97 0.74 -3.05
CA GLU A 273 -3.01 0.03 -4.32
C GLU A 273 -4.39 -0.62 -4.45
N GLY A 274 -5.13 -0.18 -5.44
CA GLY A 274 -6.44 -0.73 -5.76
C GLY A 274 -6.34 -2.01 -6.59
N SER A 275 -7.37 -2.86 -6.54
CA SER A 275 -7.45 -4.09 -7.33
C SER A 275 -7.40 -3.86 -8.84
N ARG A 276 -7.66 -2.62 -9.28
CA ARG A 276 -7.58 -2.19 -10.69
C ARG A 276 -6.25 -1.51 -11.05
N ARG A 277 -5.18 -1.72 -10.26
CA ARG A 277 -3.84 -1.19 -10.50
C ARG A 277 -3.69 0.34 -10.45
N SER A 278 -4.75 1.05 -10.11
CA SER A 278 -4.68 2.46 -9.72
C SER A 278 -4.18 2.57 -8.30
N GLY A 279 -3.29 3.51 -8.01
CA GLY A 279 -2.75 3.65 -6.66
C GLY A 279 -1.97 4.92 -6.43
N ALA A 280 -1.73 5.23 -5.16
CA ALA A 280 -1.08 6.45 -4.71
C ALA A 280 -0.21 6.23 -3.48
N THR A 281 0.66 7.21 -3.26
CA THR A 281 1.42 7.40 -2.03
C THR A 281 1.10 8.78 -1.45
N LEU A 282 0.93 8.84 -0.13
CA LEU A 282 0.79 10.07 0.64
C LEU A 282 1.93 10.16 1.64
N TYR A 283 2.91 11.00 1.37
CA TYR A 283 4.03 11.22 2.27
C TYR A 283 3.75 12.38 3.22
N ALA A 284 3.88 12.12 4.52
CA ALA A 284 3.94 13.14 5.56
C ALA A 284 5.39 13.59 5.74
N LEU A 285 5.68 14.87 5.56
CA LEU A 285 7.02 15.41 5.56
C LEU A 285 7.24 16.37 6.74
N PRO A 286 8.48 16.52 7.24
CA PRO A 286 8.79 17.48 8.28
C PRO A 286 8.35 18.91 7.94
N GLY A 287 7.92 19.65 8.94
CA GLY A 287 7.46 21.04 8.79
C GLY A 287 6.02 21.16 8.29
N GLY A 288 5.18 20.14 8.53
CA GLY A 288 3.76 20.16 8.18
C GLY A 288 3.51 20.15 6.66
N ARG A 289 4.40 19.55 5.89
CA ARG A 289 4.31 19.39 4.43
C ARG A 289 3.89 17.98 4.05
N ALA A 290 3.29 17.82 2.87
CA ALA A 290 2.97 16.49 2.34
C ALA A 290 3.05 16.44 0.82
N VAL A 291 3.16 15.22 0.26
CA VAL A 291 3.01 14.95 -1.17
C VAL A 291 2.05 13.77 -1.33
N LEU A 292 0.99 13.99 -2.10
CA LEU A 292 0.10 12.96 -2.61
C LEU A 292 0.40 12.79 -4.10
N SER A 293 0.93 11.62 -4.47
CA SER A 293 1.23 11.32 -5.87
C SER A 293 0.80 9.92 -6.26
N GLY A 294 0.48 9.70 -7.52
CA GLY A 294 0.01 8.39 -7.94
C GLY A 294 -0.28 8.27 -9.43
N GLY A 295 -0.88 7.15 -9.78
CA GLY A 295 -1.29 6.87 -11.14
C GLY A 295 -2.65 6.17 -11.20
N VAL A 296 -3.49 6.69 -12.05
CA VAL A 296 -4.73 6.03 -12.48
C VAL A 296 -4.39 5.06 -13.59
N TRP A 297 -4.92 3.84 -13.51
CA TRP A 297 -4.71 2.84 -14.55
C TRP A 297 -5.31 3.31 -15.87
N ASN A 298 -4.54 3.24 -16.94
CA ASN A 298 -4.92 3.76 -18.27
C ASN A 298 -5.33 5.24 -18.26
N ALA A 299 -4.62 6.08 -17.49
CA ALA A 299 -4.88 7.51 -17.43
C ALA A 299 -4.93 8.13 -18.82
N PRO A 300 -6.01 8.88 -19.17
CA PRO A 300 -6.20 9.41 -20.54
C PRO A 300 -5.07 10.33 -21.01
N ASP A 301 -4.50 11.14 -20.12
CA ASP A 301 -3.41 12.05 -20.45
C ASP A 301 -2.12 11.30 -20.78
N LEU A 302 -1.86 10.18 -20.09
CA LEU A 302 -0.73 9.31 -20.38
C LEU A 302 -0.95 8.53 -21.68
N ASP A 303 -2.17 8.07 -21.93
CA ASP A 303 -2.53 7.43 -23.21
C ASP A 303 -2.32 8.41 -24.39
N ALA A 304 -2.84 9.62 -24.29
CA ALA A 304 -2.66 10.67 -25.29
C ALA A 304 -1.17 11.02 -25.52
N ALA A 305 -0.34 10.96 -24.46
CA ALA A 305 1.08 11.28 -24.56
C ALA A 305 1.93 10.13 -25.12
N TYR A 306 1.62 8.87 -24.79
CA TYR A 306 2.43 7.71 -25.19
C TYR A 306 1.93 7.06 -26.49
N ASN A 307 0.63 6.97 -26.71
CA ASN A 307 0.04 6.44 -27.94
C ASN A 307 -0.31 7.51 -28.97
N GLY A 308 -0.38 8.79 -28.55
CA GLY A 308 -0.67 9.94 -29.40
C GLY A 308 0.54 10.87 -29.60
N ASN A 309 0.24 12.13 -29.83
CA ASN A 309 1.25 13.19 -30.00
C ASN A 309 1.11 14.29 -28.94
N ALA A 310 0.38 14.05 -27.86
CA ALA A 310 0.25 15.01 -26.77
C ALA A 310 1.56 15.09 -25.96
N ALA A 311 1.78 16.23 -25.32
CA ALA A 311 2.84 16.34 -24.32
C ALA A 311 2.41 15.57 -23.05
N LEU A 312 3.39 15.09 -22.27
CA LEU A 312 3.11 14.64 -20.92
C LEU A 312 2.67 15.82 -20.06
N PRO A 313 1.73 15.63 -19.12
CA PRO A 313 1.31 16.70 -18.22
C PRO A 313 2.48 17.21 -17.37
N GLU A 314 2.55 18.52 -17.20
CA GLU A 314 3.57 19.18 -16.37
C GLU A 314 3.17 19.15 -14.89
N LEU A 315 3.22 17.94 -14.29
CA LEU A 315 2.75 17.67 -12.93
C LEU A 315 3.48 18.49 -11.86
N TYR A 316 4.70 18.94 -12.13
CA TYR A 316 5.53 19.72 -11.23
C TYR A 316 5.59 21.21 -11.57
N ALA A 317 4.71 21.72 -12.45
CA ALA A 317 4.67 23.13 -12.80
C ALA A 317 4.42 24.00 -11.55
N GLY A 318 5.33 24.95 -11.29
CA GLY A 318 5.29 25.84 -10.12
C GLY A 318 5.58 25.18 -8.78
N ALA A 319 5.94 23.88 -8.75
CA ALA A 319 6.25 23.16 -7.53
C ALA A 319 7.59 23.60 -6.90
N PRO A 320 7.71 23.59 -5.56
CA PRO A 320 9.01 23.61 -4.90
C PRO A 320 9.85 22.40 -5.28
N GLU A 321 11.19 22.55 -5.26
CA GLU A 321 12.12 21.51 -5.70
C GLU A 321 11.99 20.17 -4.97
N TRP A 322 11.56 20.19 -3.70
CA TRP A 322 11.40 18.97 -2.89
C TRP A 322 10.23 18.08 -3.37
N VAL A 323 9.22 18.65 -4.03
CA VAL A 323 8.05 17.91 -4.52
C VAL A 323 8.42 16.88 -5.57
N ALA A 324 9.32 17.22 -6.49
CA ALA A 324 9.72 16.36 -7.60
C ALA A 324 10.75 15.27 -7.20
N ASN A 325 10.95 15.04 -5.90
CA ASN A 325 11.87 14.00 -5.43
C ASN A 325 11.38 12.61 -5.88
N PRO A 326 12.24 11.77 -6.48
CA PRO A 326 11.86 10.45 -6.99
C PRO A 326 11.29 9.50 -5.92
N VAL A 327 11.72 9.64 -4.65
CA VAL A 327 11.18 8.83 -3.54
C VAL A 327 9.71 9.16 -3.28
N LEU A 328 9.32 10.43 -3.42
CA LEU A 328 7.94 10.87 -3.20
C LEU A 328 7.03 10.54 -4.39
N ASN A 329 7.61 10.22 -5.56
CA ASN A 329 6.91 10.04 -6.83
C ASN A 329 7.31 8.70 -7.47
N ALA A 330 7.10 7.60 -6.77
CA ALA A 330 7.59 6.27 -7.17
C ALA A 330 7.17 5.86 -8.60
N ARG A 331 5.95 6.21 -9.03
CA ARG A 331 5.43 5.89 -10.37
C ARG A 331 6.09 6.69 -11.50
N ALA A 332 6.83 7.76 -11.19
CA ALA A 332 7.58 8.52 -12.18
C ALA A 332 8.69 7.68 -12.84
N SER A 333 9.28 6.73 -12.11
CA SER A 333 10.34 5.84 -12.63
C SER A 333 9.86 4.88 -13.72
N THR A 334 8.56 4.59 -13.75
CA THR A 334 7.92 3.74 -14.78
C THR A 334 7.16 4.52 -15.83
N GLY A 335 7.12 5.86 -15.71
CA GLY A 335 6.36 6.71 -16.61
C GLY A 335 4.84 6.69 -16.38
N LEU A 336 4.37 6.15 -15.24
CA LEU A 336 2.95 5.97 -14.93
C LEU A 336 2.43 6.94 -13.85
N LEU A 337 3.16 8.02 -13.58
CA LEU A 337 2.69 9.08 -12.70
C LEU A 337 1.67 9.93 -13.46
N SER A 338 0.40 9.96 -13.01
CA SER A 338 -0.67 10.73 -13.65
C SER A 338 -1.18 11.91 -12.84
N PHE A 339 -0.75 12.03 -11.55
CA PHE A 339 -1.05 13.19 -10.71
C PHE A 339 0.00 13.36 -9.61
N CYS A 340 0.17 14.63 -9.19
CA CYS A 340 1.01 15.03 -8.07
C CYS A 340 0.43 16.29 -7.43
N TYR A 341 0.08 16.17 -6.15
CA TYR A 341 -0.35 17.29 -5.31
C TYR A 341 0.64 17.46 -4.16
N TRP A 342 0.81 18.68 -3.71
CA TRP A 342 1.64 18.95 -2.54
C TRP A 342 0.93 19.89 -1.57
N TRP A 343 1.09 19.59 -0.29
CA TRP A 343 0.61 20.39 0.81
C TRP A 343 1.74 21.23 1.36
N ASP A 344 1.54 22.54 1.42
CA ASP A 344 2.49 23.48 2.01
C ASP A 344 1.75 24.67 2.61
N SER A 345 2.18 25.12 3.79
CA SER A 345 1.63 26.32 4.44
C SER A 345 0.10 26.30 4.62
N GLY A 346 -0.49 25.12 4.84
CA GLY A 346 -1.93 24.97 5.07
C GLY A 346 -2.80 24.87 3.83
N HIS A 347 -2.20 24.65 2.65
CA HIS A 347 -2.93 24.56 1.38
C HIS A 347 -2.42 23.45 0.47
N TRP A 348 -3.33 22.87 -0.30
CA TRP A 348 -2.98 21.98 -1.40
C TRP A 348 -2.71 22.75 -2.69
N TYR A 349 -1.69 22.31 -3.41
CA TYR A 349 -1.30 22.82 -4.71
C TYR A 349 -1.08 21.67 -5.68
N CYS A 350 -1.20 21.93 -6.98
CA CYS A 350 -0.82 21.00 -8.05
C CYS A 350 -0.26 21.75 -9.26
N GLY A 351 0.39 21.01 -10.15
CA GLY A 351 0.62 21.40 -11.54
C GLY A 351 -0.55 20.94 -12.41
N GLU A 352 -0.26 20.41 -13.59
CA GLU A 352 -1.29 19.85 -14.49
C GLU A 352 -1.77 18.48 -14.01
N SER A 353 -2.43 18.43 -12.86
CA SER A 353 -3.02 17.21 -12.30
C SER A 353 -4.54 17.20 -12.49
N PRO A 354 -5.16 16.03 -12.75
CA PRO A 354 -6.62 15.94 -12.85
C PRO A 354 -7.27 16.24 -11.50
N GLY A 355 -8.51 16.75 -11.48
CA GLY A 355 -9.25 17.02 -10.25
C GLY A 355 -9.64 15.74 -9.49
N ALA A 356 -10.29 15.91 -8.32
CA ALA A 356 -10.67 14.85 -7.39
C ALA A 356 -11.33 13.63 -8.05
N GLN A 357 -12.25 13.86 -8.99
CA GLN A 357 -12.93 12.79 -9.71
C GLN A 357 -11.97 11.98 -10.59
N GLY A 358 -10.97 12.64 -11.18
CA GLY A 358 -9.98 12.00 -12.05
C GLY A 358 -8.99 11.10 -11.32
N ILE A 359 -8.79 11.31 -10.01
CA ILE A 359 -7.88 10.50 -9.19
C ILE A 359 -8.62 9.51 -8.26
N ALA A 360 -9.95 9.50 -8.27
CA ALA A 360 -10.76 8.77 -7.27
C ALA A 360 -10.48 7.26 -7.21
N GLU A 361 -10.11 6.63 -8.33
CA GLU A 361 -9.76 5.21 -8.38
C GLU A 361 -8.36 4.90 -7.82
N ALA A 362 -7.50 5.92 -7.73
CA ALA A 362 -6.12 5.76 -7.30
C ALA A 362 -5.88 6.12 -5.83
N VAL A 363 -6.90 6.54 -5.11
CA VAL A 363 -6.82 6.92 -3.70
C VAL A 363 -7.89 6.20 -2.89
N PRO A 364 -7.67 5.94 -1.59
CA PRO A 364 -8.73 5.40 -0.73
C PRO A 364 -9.84 6.43 -0.54
N GLY A 365 -11.04 5.98 -0.22
CA GLY A 365 -12.24 6.82 -0.10
C GLY A 365 -12.23 7.81 1.07
N PHE A 366 -11.24 8.67 1.18
CA PHE A 366 -11.02 9.64 2.27
C PHE A 366 -11.81 10.96 2.13
N TRP A 367 -12.61 11.13 1.10
CA TRP A 367 -13.18 12.41 0.67
C TRP A 367 -13.98 13.12 1.75
N THR A 368 -14.90 12.42 2.40
CA THR A 368 -15.72 12.94 3.49
C THR A 368 -15.75 11.94 4.65
N SER A 369 -16.14 12.41 5.84
CA SER A 369 -16.34 11.51 6.99
C SER A 369 -17.36 10.41 6.68
N ASP A 370 -18.46 10.75 6.00
CA ASP A 370 -19.49 9.77 5.61
C ASP A 370 -18.93 8.71 4.66
N THR A 371 -18.10 9.10 3.68
CA THR A 371 -17.47 8.16 2.75
C THR A 371 -16.57 7.16 3.50
N VAL A 372 -15.77 7.64 4.46
CA VAL A 372 -14.90 6.78 5.29
C VAL A 372 -15.73 5.80 6.11
N VAL A 373 -16.76 6.31 6.79
CA VAL A 373 -17.69 5.48 7.59
C VAL A 373 -18.35 4.42 6.71
N ASP A 374 -18.86 4.78 5.55
CA ASP A 374 -19.50 3.84 4.63
C ASP A 374 -18.52 2.76 4.12
N VAL A 375 -17.26 3.10 3.85
CA VAL A 375 -16.23 2.10 3.48
C VAL A 375 -15.95 1.15 4.65
N VAL A 376 -15.76 1.66 5.87
CA VAL A 376 -15.54 0.84 7.07
C VAL A 376 -16.71 -0.12 7.28
N LEU A 377 -17.95 0.37 7.20
CA LEU A 377 -19.15 -0.46 7.40
C LEU A 377 -19.26 -1.59 6.38
N ARG A 378 -19.00 -1.33 5.10
CA ARG A 378 -19.01 -2.34 4.02
C ARG A 378 -17.97 -3.45 4.21
N LEU A 379 -16.88 -3.16 4.92
CA LEU A 379 -15.86 -4.17 5.25
C LEU A 379 -16.29 -5.10 6.38
N ILE A 380 -17.18 -4.64 7.26
CA ILE A 380 -17.56 -5.38 8.47
C ILE A 380 -18.83 -6.20 8.24
N THR A 381 -19.83 -5.63 7.60
CA THR A 381 -21.15 -6.25 7.44
C THR A 381 -21.87 -5.77 6.18
N ALA A 382 -22.71 -6.67 5.62
CA ALA A 382 -23.57 -6.34 4.50
C ALA A 382 -24.79 -5.48 4.89
N GLU A 383 -25.22 -5.56 6.16
CA GLU A 383 -26.39 -4.86 6.69
C GLU A 383 -26.01 -4.09 7.97
N PRO A 384 -25.34 -2.92 7.85
CA PRO A 384 -24.92 -2.12 8.98
C PRO A 384 -26.13 -1.47 9.68
N ASP A 385 -26.14 -1.48 11.01
CA ASP A 385 -27.13 -0.81 11.83
C ASP A 385 -26.67 0.58 12.32
N ASP A 386 -27.55 1.29 13.07
CA ASP A 386 -27.22 2.61 13.63
C ASP A 386 -26.12 2.55 14.71
N ARG A 387 -25.90 1.42 15.35
CA ARG A 387 -24.82 1.22 16.32
C ARG A 387 -23.49 1.13 15.61
N ASP A 388 -23.41 0.33 14.55
CA ASP A 388 -22.21 0.16 13.74
C ASP A 388 -21.77 1.51 13.16
N ARG A 389 -22.72 2.27 12.60
CA ARG A 389 -22.45 3.60 12.06
C ARG A 389 -21.91 4.57 13.12
N ARG A 390 -22.49 4.55 14.33
CA ARG A 390 -22.01 5.40 15.44
C ARG A 390 -20.61 5.00 15.90
N ALA A 391 -20.33 3.71 16.00
CA ALA A 391 -19.01 3.21 16.38
C ALA A 391 -17.95 3.60 15.34
N ALA A 392 -18.21 3.40 14.04
CA ALA A 392 -17.31 3.80 12.97
C ALA A 392 -17.07 5.33 12.94
N ALA A 393 -18.13 6.14 13.15
CA ALA A 393 -18.01 7.59 13.23
C ALA A 393 -17.22 8.04 14.47
N ALA A 394 -17.35 7.35 15.60
CA ALA A 394 -16.59 7.65 16.82
C ALA A 394 -15.10 7.32 16.64
N LEU A 395 -14.77 6.19 16.02
CA LEU A 395 -13.38 5.83 15.68
C LEU A 395 -12.76 6.90 14.76
N LEU A 396 -13.48 7.31 13.71
CA LEU A 396 -13.00 8.33 12.78
C LEU A 396 -12.77 9.66 13.50
N SER A 397 -13.75 10.12 14.29
CA SER A 397 -13.63 11.36 15.05
C SER A 397 -12.47 11.33 16.04
N ALA A 398 -12.24 10.20 16.71
CA ALA A 398 -11.10 10.01 17.60
C ALA A 398 -9.77 10.08 16.85
N ALA A 399 -9.69 9.49 15.66
CA ALA A 399 -8.49 9.53 14.82
C ALA A 399 -8.22 10.95 14.27
N GLU A 400 -9.26 11.69 13.84
CA GLU A 400 -9.12 13.06 13.33
C GLU A 400 -8.57 14.04 14.40
N VAL A 401 -8.78 13.75 15.69
CA VAL A 401 -8.19 14.53 16.80
C VAL A 401 -6.99 13.86 17.48
N GLY A 402 -6.52 12.71 16.95
CA GLY A 402 -5.31 12.03 17.42
C GLY A 402 -5.46 11.31 18.76
N VAL A 403 -6.64 10.79 19.08
CA VAL A 403 -6.93 10.11 20.36
C VAL A 403 -7.62 8.73 20.17
N ALA A 404 -7.48 8.11 19.00
CA ALA A 404 -7.99 6.77 18.79
C ALA A 404 -7.35 5.77 19.74
N THR A 405 -8.13 4.86 20.30
CA THR A 405 -7.66 3.82 21.23
C THR A 405 -7.97 2.43 20.69
N ARG A 406 -7.38 1.40 21.31
CA ARG A 406 -7.75 0.02 21.01
C ARG A 406 -9.24 -0.24 21.24
N ASP A 407 -9.82 0.37 22.27
CA ASP A 407 -11.24 0.21 22.61
C ASP A 407 -12.15 0.80 21.51
N THR A 408 -11.78 1.92 20.90
CA THR A 408 -12.54 2.48 19.77
C THR A 408 -12.53 1.56 18.55
N LEU A 409 -11.49 0.75 18.33
CA LEU A 409 -11.49 -0.31 17.32
C LEU A 409 -12.36 -1.49 17.73
N VAL A 410 -12.30 -1.92 18.99
CA VAL A 410 -13.14 -3.01 19.51
C VAL A 410 -14.62 -2.67 19.44
N GLU A 411 -15.01 -1.40 19.65
CA GLU A 411 -16.40 -0.98 19.46
C GLU A 411 -16.90 -1.14 18.01
N VAL A 412 -16.00 -1.02 17.02
CA VAL A 412 -16.32 -1.17 15.59
C VAL A 412 -16.28 -2.64 15.15
N PHE A 413 -15.22 -3.37 15.51
CA PHE A 413 -14.94 -4.70 14.98
C PHE A 413 -15.31 -5.83 15.94
N GLY A 414 -15.57 -5.53 17.22
CA GLY A 414 -15.75 -6.54 18.28
C GLY A 414 -14.44 -7.11 18.79
N ASP A 415 -14.54 -7.89 19.86
CA ASP A 415 -13.42 -8.59 20.52
C ASP A 415 -13.41 -10.11 20.28
N GLY A 416 -14.28 -10.60 19.38
CA GLY A 416 -14.55 -12.01 19.11
C GLY A 416 -13.42 -12.78 18.41
N GLY A 417 -12.35 -12.14 18.00
CA GLY A 417 -11.20 -12.76 17.32
C GLY A 417 -11.38 -12.95 15.81
N ASP A 418 -12.49 -12.50 15.23
CA ASP A 418 -12.75 -12.55 13.78
C ASP A 418 -11.95 -11.50 13.01
N PHE A 419 -11.46 -10.46 13.70
CA PHE A 419 -10.73 -9.33 13.15
C PHE A 419 -9.38 -9.14 13.84
N ASP A 420 -8.37 -8.74 13.08
CA ASP A 420 -7.02 -8.44 13.59
C ASP A 420 -6.93 -7.02 14.16
N ILE A 421 -7.42 -6.86 15.39
CA ILE A 421 -7.46 -5.56 16.09
C ILE A 421 -6.06 -5.04 16.40
N ASP A 422 -5.11 -5.92 16.72
CA ASP A 422 -3.76 -5.51 17.13
C ASP A 422 -2.98 -4.94 15.94
N SER A 423 -3.05 -5.58 14.77
CA SER A 423 -2.47 -5.05 13.55
C SER A 423 -3.19 -3.77 13.06
N ALA A 424 -4.52 -3.69 13.23
CA ALA A 424 -5.28 -2.49 12.92
C ALA A 424 -4.88 -1.31 13.82
N PHE A 425 -4.75 -1.55 15.13
CA PHE A 425 -4.29 -0.52 16.09
C PHE A 425 -2.86 -0.07 15.79
N TYR A 426 -2.01 -0.99 15.34
CA TYR A 426 -0.66 -0.65 14.91
C TYR A 426 -0.64 0.32 13.71
N GLN A 427 -1.58 0.21 12.76
CA GLN A 427 -1.72 1.20 11.67
C GLN A 427 -2.01 2.62 12.20
N LEU A 428 -2.93 2.75 13.17
CA LEU A 428 -3.25 4.04 13.80
C LEU A 428 -2.07 4.61 14.60
N THR A 429 -1.31 3.73 15.25
CA THR A 429 -0.11 4.10 16.01
C THR A 429 1.00 4.61 15.09
N LEU A 430 1.26 3.91 13.96
CA LEU A 430 2.24 4.35 12.95
C LEU A 430 1.88 5.71 12.35
N ALA A 431 0.58 5.98 12.22
CA ALA A 431 0.08 7.26 11.71
C ALA A 431 0.18 8.40 12.73
N GLY A 432 0.42 8.12 14.00
CA GLY A 432 0.40 9.13 15.05
C GLY A 432 -0.99 9.60 15.46
N VAL A 433 -2.05 8.87 15.09
CA VAL A 433 -3.45 9.22 15.41
C VAL A 433 -4.03 8.41 16.57
N ALA A 434 -3.21 7.53 17.17
CA ALA A 434 -3.61 6.70 18.30
C ALA A 434 -3.00 7.17 19.62
N LEU A 435 -3.74 6.93 20.69
CA LEU A 435 -3.27 7.02 22.07
C LEU A 435 -2.81 5.63 22.54
N SER A 436 -1.54 5.48 22.86
CA SER A 436 -1.03 4.32 23.57
C SER A 436 -1.19 4.55 25.07
N LEU A 437 -2.29 4.06 25.64
CA LEU A 437 -2.52 4.18 27.08
C LEU A 437 -1.71 3.10 27.82
N PRO A 438 -1.01 3.45 28.92
CA PRO A 438 -0.40 2.47 29.79
C PRO A 438 -1.46 1.60 30.46
N GLU A 439 -1.09 0.39 30.83
CA GLU A 439 -1.97 -0.49 31.62
C GLU A 439 -2.39 0.19 32.93
N PRO A 440 -3.67 0.05 33.35
CA PRO A 440 -4.15 0.61 34.59
C PRO A 440 -3.32 0.16 35.80
N MET A 441 -2.73 1.11 36.51
CA MET A 441 -1.90 0.81 37.69
C MET A 441 -2.77 0.22 38.79
N PRO A 442 -2.36 -0.91 39.42
CA PRO A 442 -3.05 -1.47 40.59
C PRO A 442 -3.06 -0.49 41.76
N GLN A 443 -4.16 -0.46 42.55
CA GLN A 443 -4.33 0.43 43.70
C GLN A 443 -3.18 0.31 44.72
N GLU A 444 -2.74 -0.90 45.00
CA GLU A 444 -1.65 -1.16 45.95
C GLU A 444 -0.33 -0.55 45.49
N GLN A 445 -0.06 -0.61 44.19
CA GLN A 445 1.12 0.01 43.58
C GLN A 445 1.06 1.52 43.67
N ALA A 446 -0.10 2.12 43.43
CA ALA A 446 -0.30 3.57 43.56
C ALA A 446 -0.05 4.05 44.99
N LEU A 447 -0.62 3.37 45.98
CA LEU A 447 -0.38 3.67 47.40
C LEU A 447 1.10 3.49 47.78
N ALA A 448 1.77 2.44 47.29
CA ALA A 448 3.18 2.20 47.55
C ALA A 448 4.08 3.31 46.97
N ARG A 449 3.78 3.78 45.72
CA ARG A 449 4.54 4.88 45.10
C ARG A 449 4.39 6.19 45.83
N VAL A 450 3.18 6.55 46.29
CA VAL A 450 2.98 7.79 47.08
C VAL A 450 3.68 7.70 48.44
N ARG A 451 3.67 6.51 49.09
CA ARG A 451 4.43 6.32 50.37
C ARG A 451 5.93 6.46 50.12
N ALA A 452 6.47 5.88 49.05
CA ALA A 452 7.88 6.00 48.72
C ALA A 452 8.25 7.47 48.46
N HIS A 453 7.44 8.18 47.68
CA HIS A 453 7.65 9.63 47.42
C HIS A 453 7.68 10.45 48.71
N LEU A 454 6.74 10.24 49.62
CA LEU A 454 6.71 10.93 50.93
C LEU A 454 7.98 10.67 51.77
N ALA A 455 8.50 9.43 51.71
CA ALA A 455 9.74 9.06 52.41
C ALA A 455 10.96 9.72 51.74
N ASP A 456 11.03 9.74 50.40
CA ASP A 456 12.15 10.29 49.62
C ASP A 456 12.30 11.79 49.81
N ILE A 457 11.20 12.54 49.89
CA ILE A 457 11.22 13.98 50.09
C ILE A 457 11.38 14.37 51.57
N GLY A 458 11.42 13.39 52.51
CA GLY A 458 11.51 13.63 53.93
C GLY A 458 10.33 14.45 54.47
N ALA A 459 9.12 14.23 53.95
CA ALA A 459 7.94 15.00 54.33
C ALA A 459 7.63 14.85 55.84
N ASP A 460 7.24 15.97 56.48
CA ASP A 460 6.68 15.92 57.85
C ASP A 460 5.30 15.24 57.77
N THR A 461 5.24 13.99 58.27
CA THR A 461 4.03 13.17 58.26
C THR A 461 3.24 13.24 59.58
N THR A 462 3.59 14.18 60.51
CA THR A 462 2.93 14.31 61.81
C THR A 462 1.42 14.57 61.70
N GLY A 463 0.99 15.33 60.70
CA GLY A 463 -0.43 15.60 60.39
C GLY A 463 -0.95 14.85 59.16
N TYR A 464 -0.14 13.96 58.54
CA TYR A 464 -0.45 13.26 57.29
C TYR A 464 0.09 11.83 57.28
N PRO A 465 -0.53 10.91 58.07
CA PRO A 465 0.02 9.58 58.28
C PRO A 465 -0.05 8.71 57.00
N PRO A 466 1.10 8.24 56.46
CA PRO A 466 1.14 7.46 55.20
C PRO A 466 0.42 6.12 55.24
N HIS A 467 0.19 5.55 56.45
CA HIS A 467 -0.55 4.31 56.60
C HIS A 467 -2.07 4.48 56.45
N GLN A 468 -2.59 5.69 56.53
CA GLN A 468 -4.01 6.03 56.35
C GLN A 468 -4.32 6.52 54.93
N LEU A 469 -3.36 6.50 54.00
CA LEU A 469 -3.60 6.89 52.60
C LEU A 469 -4.67 5.98 52.00
N VAL A 470 -5.65 6.62 51.36
CA VAL A 470 -6.65 5.98 50.49
C VAL A 470 -6.43 6.41 49.05
N ALA A 471 -6.79 5.54 48.11
CA ALA A 471 -6.71 5.85 46.68
C ALA A 471 -8.09 5.68 46.04
N GLU A 472 -8.54 6.67 45.32
CA GLU A 472 -9.76 6.66 44.52
C GLU A 472 -9.40 6.64 43.05
N ARG A 473 -10.00 5.71 42.29
CA ARG A 473 -9.76 5.59 40.85
C ARG A 473 -10.31 6.80 40.12
N ILE A 474 -9.49 7.40 39.25
CA ILE A 474 -9.89 8.38 38.24
C ILE A 474 -9.63 7.76 36.85
N SER A 475 -10.09 8.41 35.77
CA SER A 475 -10.01 7.83 34.40
C SER A 475 -8.60 7.39 33.99
N VAL A 476 -7.56 8.14 34.35
CA VAL A 476 -6.16 7.94 33.90
C VAL A 476 -5.19 7.63 35.04
N GLY A 477 -5.68 7.19 36.20
CA GLY A 477 -4.83 6.93 37.35
C GLY A 477 -5.56 6.95 38.68
N TRP A 478 -4.91 7.48 39.73
CA TRP A 478 -5.39 7.47 41.09
C TRP A 478 -5.28 8.85 41.75
N MET A 479 -6.32 9.27 42.44
CA MET A 479 -6.27 10.34 43.42
C MET A 479 -5.99 9.73 44.80
N VAL A 480 -4.88 10.14 45.46
CA VAL A 480 -4.41 9.54 46.70
C VAL A 480 -4.32 10.62 47.77
N TYR A 481 -4.97 10.42 48.90
CA TYR A 481 -5.02 11.38 50.01
C TYR A 481 -5.23 10.70 51.36
N VAL A 482 -5.06 11.45 52.46
CA VAL A 482 -5.44 11.00 53.82
C VAL A 482 -6.84 11.53 54.11
N PRO A 483 -7.85 10.68 54.39
CA PRO A 483 -9.19 11.10 54.75
C PRO A 483 -9.21 11.98 56.00
N VAL A 484 -10.16 12.86 56.06
CA VAL A 484 -10.36 13.79 57.21
C VAL A 484 -11.63 13.40 57.92
N ALA A 485 -11.66 13.50 59.25
CA ALA A 485 -12.88 13.31 59.99
C ALA A 485 -13.95 14.36 59.58
N PRO A 486 -15.24 14.01 59.57
CA PRO A 486 -16.29 14.92 59.10
C PRO A 486 -16.36 16.28 59.81
N GLU A 487 -15.84 16.34 61.02
CA GLU A 487 -15.76 17.58 61.84
C GLU A 487 -14.54 18.45 61.55
N ASP A 488 -13.55 17.96 60.81
CA ASP A 488 -12.30 18.68 60.52
C ASP A 488 -12.36 19.43 59.21
N ILE A 489 -11.71 20.60 59.17
CA ILE A 489 -11.63 21.38 57.92
C ILE A 489 -10.44 20.93 57.10
N ALA A 490 -10.72 20.42 55.90
CA ALA A 490 -9.72 19.83 54.99
C ALA A 490 -9.01 20.87 54.06
N VAL A 491 -9.00 22.15 54.38
CA VAL A 491 -8.43 23.22 53.52
C VAL A 491 -6.91 23.19 53.59
N GLY A 492 -6.24 23.20 52.44
CA GLY A 492 -4.78 23.30 52.32
C GLY A 492 -4.04 21.96 52.44
N ARG A 493 -4.72 20.80 52.56
CA ARG A 493 -4.07 19.50 52.62
C ARG A 493 -3.59 19.06 51.23
N THR A 494 -2.54 18.25 51.21
CA THR A 494 -1.97 17.70 49.98
C THR A 494 -2.84 16.54 49.45
N ILE A 495 -3.12 16.57 48.16
CA ILE A 495 -3.71 15.49 47.38
C ILE A 495 -2.69 15.09 46.31
N PHE A 496 -2.42 13.82 46.17
CA PHE A 496 -1.55 13.27 45.12
C PHE A 496 -2.39 12.75 43.97
N TYR A 497 -1.96 12.99 42.75
CA TYR A 497 -2.53 12.47 41.52
C TYR A 497 -1.45 11.64 40.84
N LEU A 498 -1.65 10.33 40.76
CA LEU A 498 -0.71 9.39 40.18
C LEU A 498 -1.31 8.80 38.91
N ALA A 499 -0.75 9.14 37.78
CA ALA A 499 -1.19 8.60 36.50
C ALA A 499 -0.74 7.15 36.30
N ASP A 500 -1.43 6.41 35.43
CA ASP A 500 -1.08 5.02 35.11
C ASP A 500 0.31 4.91 34.44
N ASP A 501 0.81 5.98 33.80
CA ASP A 501 2.18 6.09 33.29
C ASP A 501 3.24 6.34 34.40
N GLY A 502 2.81 6.43 35.64
CA GLY A 502 3.67 6.63 36.80
C GLY A 502 4.04 8.09 37.13
N VAL A 503 3.53 9.06 36.36
CA VAL A 503 3.72 10.48 36.68
C VAL A 503 2.92 10.85 37.91
N LEU A 504 3.63 11.39 38.93
CA LEU A 504 3.06 11.83 40.19
C LEU A 504 3.03 13.35 40.25
N GLU A 505 1.84 13.90 40.50
CA GLU A 505 1.63 15.32 40.75
C GLU A 505 1.02 15.54 42.14
N GLN A 506 1.18 16.71 42.70
CA GLN A 506 0.55 17.08 43.98
C GLN A 506 -0.21 18.39 43.84
N ALA A 507 -1.33 18.46 44.48
CA ALA A 507 -2.12 19.68 44.57
C ALA A 507 -2.62 19.92 46.02
N SER A 508 -3.04 21.14 46.27
CA SER A 508 -3.71 21.47 47.54
C SER A 508 -5.20 21.19 47.45
N SER A 509 -5.81 20.71 48.56
CA SER A 509 -7.27 20.57 48.67
C SER A 509 -8.02 21.91 48.56
N SER A 510 -7.30 23.04 48.46
CA SER A 510 -7.88 24.34 48.12
C SER A 510 -8.31 24.46 46.65
N VAL A 511 -7.81 23.62 45.78
CA VAL A 511 -8.24 23.47 44.38
C VAL A 511 -9.32 22.40 44.31
N ALA A 512 -10.41 22.68 43.65
CA ALA A 512 -11.49 21.69 43.46
C ALA A 512 -10.94 20.44 42.75
N PRO A 513 -11.05 19.22 43.32
CA PRO A 513 -10.50 18.02 42.74
C PRO A 513 -10.97 17.80 41.30
N SER A 514 -12.24 18.06 40.96
CA SER A 514 -12.80 17.90 39.60
C SER A 514 -12.09 18.79 38.58
N ALA A 515 -11.74 20.04 38.94
CA ALA A 515 -11.03 20.94 38.04
C ALA A 515 -9.58 20.47 37.81
N TYR A 516 -8.89 20.02 38.88
CA TYR A 516 -7.53 19.52 38.76
C TYR A 516 -7.46 18.21 37.96
N ILE A 517 -8.42 17.30 38.16
CA ILE A 517 -8.51 16.05 37.41
C ILE A 517 -8.63 16.32 35.92
N ALA A 518 -9.48 17.24 35.48
CA ALA A 518 -9.64 17.57 34.07
C ALA A 518 -8.32 18.03 33.41
N GLU A 519 -7.57 18.89 34.11
CA GLU A 519 -6.25 19.36 33.65
C GLU A 519 -5.20 18.24 33.69
N PHE A 520 -5.25 17.37 34.69
CA PHE A 520 -4.35 16.21 34.85
C PHE A 520 -4.58 15.22 33.71
N GLU A 521 -5.83 14.91 33.37
CA GLU A 521 -6.22 14.07 32.21
C GLU A 521 -5.71 14.65 30.90
N GLN A 522 -5.85 15.95 30.70
CA GLN A 522 -5.34 16.63 29.50
C GLN A 522 -3.82 16.50 29.37
N ARG A 523 -3.06 16.68 30.49
CA ARG A 523 -1.59 16.50 30.49
C ARG A 523 -1.19 15.04 30.23
N PHE A 524 -1.93 14.08 30.79
CA PHE A 524 -1.73 12.66 30.50
C PHE A 524 -1.93 12.36 29.01
N GLN A 525 -3.02 12.81 28.42
CA GLN A 525 -3.29 12.63 26.98
C GLN A 525 -2.20 13.28 26.12
N GLN A 526 -1.72 14.48 26.48
CA GLN A 526 -0.63 15.14 25.75
C GLN A 526 0.69 14.34 25.80
N ARG A 527 1.02 13.67 26.90
CA ARG A 527 2.22 12.82 27.01
C ARG A 527 2.13 11.54 26.16
N HIS A 528 0.92 11.06 25.90
CA HIS A 528 0.68 9.80 25.18
C HIS A 528 0.24 9.99 23.72
N ARG A 529 0.07 11.22 23.27
CA ARG A 529 -0.02 11.49 21.83
C ARG A 529 1.31 11.09 21.18
N SER A 530 1.22 10.26 20.14
CA SER A 530 2.39 10.00 19.28
C SER A 530 2.87 11.35 18.73
N VAL A 531 4.19 11.53 18.77
CA VAL A 531 4.85 12.83 18.47
C VAL A 531 4.36 13.37 17.12
N ASP A 532 3.94 14.65 17.13
CA ASP A 532 3.66 15.41 15.90
C ASP A 532 4.89 15.36 14.97
N TYR A 533 4.70 14.85 13.75
CA TYR A 533 5.71 14.88 12.68
C TYR A 533 5.70 16.23 11.95
#